data_8adafee015200e14d5a8814b62bb3cec
#
_entry.id   8adafee015200e14d5a8814b62bb3cec
#
_cell.length_a   1.000
_cell.length_b   1.000
_cell.length_c   1.000
_cell.angle_alpha   90.00
_cell.angle_beta   90.00
_cell.angle_gamma   90.00
#
_symmetry.space_group_name_H-M   'P 1'
#
loop_
_entity.id
_entity.type
_entity.pdbx_description
1 polymer ?
#
loop_
_entity_poly.entity_id
_entity_poly.type
_entity_poly.pdbx_seq_one_letter_code
_entity_poly.pdbx_strand_id
1 'polypeptide(L)'
;RGLGDVYKRQGMLCCTVPEAYGGLGLDYLFDVVVFEEMARSGFSGPGFLIHCDLVATYIKSFGTEAQKQQWLPKMVRGEAIGSLGMTEPHAGSDLKAIRTRAVRDGDDFVISGQKVFISNGQLCDVIVLATKTDSNAGAKGVTLFLVDTSLPGFRRGKNLKKLGMKGQDTSELFFDEVRVPASAMLGEEG
;
A
#
# COMPACT_ATOMS: atom_id res chain seq x y z
N ARG A 1 7.56 16.07 -2.90
CA ARG A 1 8.45 15.76 -1.74
C ARG A 1 8.49 16.88 -0.68
N GLY A 2 8.38 18.18 -1.00
CA GLY A 2 8.50 19.27 -0.02
C GLY A 2 7.39 19.34 1.05
N LEU A 3 6.15 18.95 0.73
CA LEU A 3 5.06 18.88 1.71
C LEU A 3 5.26 17.72 2.70
N GLY A 4 5.81 16.60 2.27
CA GLY A 4 6.13 15.48 3.15
C GLY A 4 7.08 15.88 4.29
N ASP A 5 8.05 16.74 4.04
CA ASP A 5 8.99 17.21 5.06
C ASP A 5 8.33 18.06 6.16
N VAL A 6 7.30 18.84 5.81
CA VAL A 6 6.55 19.65 6.78
C VAL A 6 5.72 18.75 7.70
N TYR A 7 4.96 17.82 7.13
CA TYR A 7 4.09 16.93 7.92
C TYR A 7 4.88 15.93 8.76
N LYS A 8 6.02 15.46 8.26
CA LYS A 8 6.97 14.66 9.02
C LYS A 8 7.43 15.37 10.29
N ARG A 9 7.87 16.65 10.16
CA ARG A 9 8.35 17.43 11.30
C ARG A 9 7.26 17.73 12.35
N GLN A 10 6.00 17.66 11.94
CA GLN A 10 4.83 17.89 12.81
C GLN A 10 4.30 16.58 13.42
N GLY A 11 4.91 15.42 13.12
CA GLY A 11 4.46 14.13 13.63
C GLY A 11 3.11 13.66 13.07
N MET A 12 2.67 14.22 11.94
CA MET A 12 1.36 13.88 11.34
C MET A 12 1.37 12.64 10.46
N LEU A 13 2.55 12.07 10.18
CA LEU A 13 2.65 10.84 9.41
C LEU A 13 2.70 9.64 10.34
N CYS A 14 1.79 8.70 10.14
CA CYS A 14 1.76 7.42 10.83
C CYS A 14 1.83 7.54 12.37
N CYS A 15 1.00 8.42 12.95
CA CYS A 15 0.97 8.72 14.39
C CYS A 15 0.83 7.46 15.27
N THR A 16 0.11 6.45 14.78
CA THR A 16 -0.17 5.21 15.50
C THR A 16 0.92 4.14 15.36
N VAL A 17 1.95 4.40 14.57
CA VAL A 17 3.12 3.51 14.48
C VAL A 17 3.89 3.58 15.79
N PRO A 18 4.28 2.42 16.39
CA PRO A 18 5.02 2.39 17.64
C PRO A 18 6.35 3.16 17.57
N GLU A 19 6.78 3.70 18.72
CA GLU A 19 8.05 4.43 18.87
C GLU A 19 9.27 3.60 18.45
N ALA A 20 9.21 2.28 18.64
CA ALA A 20 10.25 1.33 18.21
C ALA A 20 10.55 1.41 16.70
N TYR A 21 9.60 1.90 15.90
CA TYR A 21 9.75 2.11 14.45
C TYR A 21 9.77 3.60 14.08
N GLY A 22 9.96 4.48 15.07
CA GLY A 22 10.08 5.92 14.88
C GLY A 22 8.76 6.67 14.80
N GLY A 23 7.61 6.02 15.05
CA GLY A 23 6.30 6.65 15.19
C GLY A 23 6.09 7.28 16.56
N LEU A 24 4.88 7.73 16.85
CA LEU A 24 4.52 8.34 18.13
C LEU A 24 3.79 7.36 19.07
N GLY A 25 3.41 6.19 18.60
CA GLY A 25 2.69 5.17 19.36
C GLY A 25 1.34 5.63 19.89
N LEU A 26 0.71 6.61 19.25
CA LEU A 26 -0.53 7.21 19.70
C LEU A 26 -1.74 6.29 19.44
N ASP A 27 -2.82 6.55 20.15
CA ASP A 27 -4.11 5.91 19.93
C ASP A 27 -4.69 6.28 18.54
N TYR A 28 -5.48 5.39 17.97
CA TYR A 28 -6.13 5.57 16.65
C TYR A 28 -7.00 6.84 16.57
N LEU A 29 -7.52 7.33 17.69
CA LEU A 29 -8.29 8.58 17.71
C LEU A 29 -7.49 9.79 17.23
N PHE A 30 -6.17 9.76 17.32
CA PHE A 30 -5.33 10.83 16.75
C PHE A 30 -5.37 10.82 15.21
N ASP A 31 -5.33 9.64 14.58
CA ASP A 31 -5.52 9.53 13.12
C ASP A 31 -6.90 10.03 12.71
N VAL A 32 -7.96 9.71 13.49
CA VAL A 32 -9.34 10.19 13.26
C VAL A 32 -9.38 11.72 13.28
N VAL A 33 -8.76 12.36 14.27
CA VAL A 33 -8.72 13.83 14.37
C VAL A 33 -7.99 14.43 13.16
N VAL A 34 -6.85 13.88 12.78
CA VAL A 34 -6.09 14.35 11.60
C VAL A 34 -6.94 14.28 10.34
N PHE A 35 -7.63 13.16 10.11
CA PHE A 35 -8.46 12.98 8.91
C PHE A 35 -9.71 13.84 8.93
N GLU A 36 -10.33 14.05 10.10
CA GLU A 36 -11.47 14.94 10.25
C GLU A 36 -11.10 16.40 9.90
N GLU A 37 -9.99 16.89 10.42
CA GLU A 37 -9.51 18.25 10.14
C GLU A 37 -9.07 18.41 8.67
N MET A 38 -8.43 17.41 8.09
CA MET A 38 -8.14 17.40 6.66
C MET A 38 -9.41 17.47 5.81
N ALA A 39 -10.44 16.71 6.16
CA ALA A 39 -11.73 16.73 5.47
C ALA A 39 -12.45 18.08 5.62
N ARG A 40 -12.46 18.64 6.83
CA ARG A 40 -13.05 19.96 7.10
C ARG A 40 -12.37 21.09 6.31
N SER A 41 -11.06 21.02 6.15
CA SER A 41 -10.30 22.00 5.39
C SER A 41 -10.42 21.84 3.87
N GLY A 42 -11.07 20.79 3.38
CA GLY A 42 -11.13 20.43 1.96
C GLY A 42 -9.78 19.99 1.39
N PHE A 43 -8.83 19.62 2.23
CA PHE A 43 -7.48 19.27 1.86
C PHE A 43 -7.39 17.81 1.40
N SER A 44 -7.61 17.58 0.12
CA SER A 44 -7.70 16.24 -0.48
C SER A 44 -6.44 15.80 -1.24
N GLY A 45 -5.35 16.58 -1.19
CA GLY A 45 -4.14 16.31 -1.94
C GLY A 45 -3.30 15.15 -1.42
N PRO A 46 -2.92 15.12 -0.14
CA PRO A 46 -2.09 14.05 0.40
C PRO A 46 -2.88 12.75 0.58
N GLY A 47 -2.30 11.66 0.11
CA GLY A 47 -2.85 10.33 0.31
C GLY A 47 -2.55 9.74 1.70
N PHE A 48 -2.68 10.54 2.76
CA PHE A 48 -2.33 10.14 4.13
C PHE A 48 -3.17 8.96 4.63
N LEU A 49 -4.46 8.96 4.33
CA LEU A 49 -5.36 7.86 4.70
C LEU A 49 -4.82 6.51 4.20
N ILE A 50 -4.43 6.45 2.92
CA ILE A 50 -3.90 5.21 2.35
C ILE A 50 -2.55 4.86 2.97
N HIS A 51 -1.66 5.84 3.10
CA HIS A 51 -0.31 5.66 3.58
C HIS A 51 -0.27 5.31 5.08
N CYS A 52 -0.88 6.14 5.93
CA CYS A 52 -0.79 6.04 7.38
C CYS A 52 -1.76 5.03 7.96
N ASP A 53 -3.05 5.12 7.57
CA ASP A 53 -4.11 4.33 8.19
C ASP A 53 -4.21 2.92 7.60
N LEU A 54 -4.13 2.79 6.28
CA LEU A 54 -4.22 1.48 5.64
C LEU A 54 -2.86 0.78 5.59
N VAL A 55 -1.90 1.27 4.81
CA VAL A 55 -0.66 0.53 4.53
C VAL A 55 0.20 0.32 5.77
N ALA A 56 0.43 1.37 6.57
CA ALA A 56 1.20 1.23 7.81
C ALA A 56 0.51 0.28 8.80
N THR A 57 -0.83 0.30 8.87
CA THR A 57 -1.60 -0.61 9.72
C THR A 57 -1.53 -2.05 9.25
N TYR A 58 -1.59 -2.32 7.94
CA TYR A 58 -1.34 -3.66 7.41
C TYR A 58 0.04 -4.18 7.79
N ILE A 59 1.10 -3.38 7.60
CA ILE A 59 2.47 -3.78 7.95
C ILE A 59 2.60 -3.96 9.46
N LYS A 60 2.05 -3.05 10.26
CA LYS A 60 2.07 -3.13 11.73
C LYS A 60 1.39 -4.41 12.26
N SER A 61 0.25 -4.78 11.67
CA SER A 61 -0.59 -5.89 12.17
C SER A 61 -0.15 -7.25 11.66
N PHE A 62 0.27 -7.35 10.41
CA PHE A 62 0.52 -8.63 9.73
C PHE A 62 1.97 -8.81 9.29
N GLY A 63 2.80 -7.77 9.35
CA GLY A 63 4.19 -7.84 8.93
C GLY A 63 5.06 -8.61 9.91
N THR A 64 6.06 -9.30 9.38
CA THR A 64 7.17 -9.84 10.17
C THR A 64 7.98 -8.69 10.77
N GLU A 65 8.78 -8.97 11.81
CA GLU A 65 9.64 -7.94 12.40
C GLU A 65 10.60 -7.32 11.36
N ALA A 66 11.14 -8.14 10.45
CA ALA A 66 11.99 -7.67 9.37
C ALA A 66 11.27 -6.69 8.43
N GLN A 67 10.02 -7.00 8.05
CA GLN A 67 9.19 -6.11 7.23
C GLN A 67 8.85 -4.80 7.94
N LYS A 68 8.51 -4.86 9.24
CA LYS A 68 8.25 -3.67 10.06
C LYS A 68 9.47 -2.76 10.13
N GLN A 69 10.65 -3.31 10.42
CA GLN A 69 11.91 -2.55 10.48
C GLN A 69 12.33 -1.99 9.11
N GLN A 70 12.03 -2.70 8.04
CA GLN A 70 12.33 -2.24 6.68
C GLN A 70 11.49 -1.04 6.26
N TRP A 71 10.18 -1.06 6.53
CA TRP A 71 9.22 -0.14 5.93
C TRP A 71 8.71 0.95 6.88
N LEU A 72 8.30 0.61 8.10
CA LEU A 72 7.65 1.57 8.99
C LEU A 72 8.51 2.81 9.29
N PRO A 73 9.82 2.70 9.60
CA PRO A 73 10.63 3.89 9.84
C PRO A 73 10.72 4.82 8.62
N LYS A 74 10.78 4.27 7.41
CA LYS A 74 10.80 5.05 6.17
C LYS A 74 9.48 5.73 5.91
N MET A 75 8.36 5.04 6.20
CA MET A 75 7.02 5.59 6.06
C MET A 75 6.77 6.73 7.03
N VAL A 76 7.12 6.58 8.30
CA VAL A 76 7.02 7.65 9.32
C VAL A 76 7.83 8.89 8.90
N ARG A 77 9.00 8.68 8.29
CA ARG A 77 9.81 9.80 7.79
C ARG A 77 9.40 10.33 6.42
N GLY A 78 8.36 9.75 5.79
CA GLY A 78 7.94 10.12 4.43
C GLY A 78 9.00 9.81 3.35
N GLU A 79 9.94 8.93 3.63
CA GLU A 79 10.98 8.45 2.70
C GLU A 79 10.47 7.34 1.79
N ALA A 80 9.48 6.58 2.27
CA ALA A 80 8.73 5.61 1.47
C ALA A 80 7.24 5.91 1.55
N ILE A 81 6.56 5.91 0.42
CA ILE A 81 5.12 6.13 0.31
C ILE A 81 4.43 4.78 0.09
N GLY A 82 3.42 4.50 0.90
CA GLY A 82 2.62 3.28 0.81
C GLY A 82 1.40 3.42 -0.08
N SER A 83 1.08 2.34 -0.79
CA SER A 83 -0.13 2.18 -1.60
C SER A 83 -0.78 0.83 -1.37
N LEU A 84 -2.08 0.70 -1.69
CA LEU A 84 -2.86 -0.52 -1.54
C LEU A 84 -3.40 -0.97 -2.90
N GLY A 85 -2.92 -2.11 -3.40
CA GLY A 85 -3.28 -2.66 -4.71
C GLY A 85 -4.31 -3.78 -4.62
N MET A 86 -5.60 -3.45 -4.58
CA MET A 86 -6.71 -4.41 -4.55
C MET A 86 -7.48 -4.44 -5.86
N THR A 87 -8.07 -3.30 -6.26
CA THR A 87 -9.00 -3.17 -7.36
C THR A 87 -8.38 -3.50 -8.72
N GLU A 88 -9.12 -4.23 -9.55
CA GLU A 88 -8.77 -4.57 -10.92
C GLU A 88 -9.89 -4.12 -11.89
N PRO A 89 -9.65 -4.05 -13.22
CA PRO A 89 -10.68 -3.62 -14.17
C PRO A 89 -12.00 -4.40 -14.09
N HIS A 90 -11.97 -5.63 -13.64
CA HIS A 90 -13.12 -6.53 -13.54
C HIS A 90 -13.43 -6.95 -12.09
N ALA A 91 -12.72 -6.44 -11.10
CA ALA A 91 -12.91 -6.79 -9.69
C ALA A 91 -12.78 -5.55 -8.79
N GLY A 92 -13.89 -5.06 -8.29
CA GLY A 92 -13.99 -3.98 -7.32
C GLY A 92 -14.59 -4.49 -6.01
N SER A 93 -15.92 -4.42 -5.85
CA SER A 93 -16.61 -4.91 -4.65
C SER A 93 -16.42 -6.42 -4.42
N ASP A 94 -16.33 -7.19 -5.49
CA ASP A 94 -16.04 -8.63 -5.42
C ASP A 94 -14.52 -8.87 -5.52
N LEU A 95 -13.80 -8.69 -4.42
CA LEU A 95 -12.36 -8.91 -4.36
C LEU A 95 -11.95 -10.39 -4.57
N LYS A 96 -12.85 -11.34 -4.35
CA LYS A 96 -12.53 -12.76 -4.66
C LYS A 96 -12.37 -13.01 -6.16
N ALA A 97 -12.84 -12.09 -7.01
CA ALA A 97 -12.73 -12.17 -8.47
C ALA A 97 -11.43 -11.58 -9.04
N ILE A 98 -10.49 -11.11 -8.20
CA ILE A 98 -9.18 -10.62 -8.69
C ILE A 98 -8.45 -11.71 -9.48
N ARG A 99 -7.66 -11.28 -10.46
CA ARG A 99 -6.91 -12.15 -11.39
C ARG A 99 -5.41 -11.93 -11.38
N THR A 100 -4.92 -10.87 -10.74
CA THR A 100 -3.48 -10.71 -10.47
C THR A 100 -3.03 -11.94 -9.70
N ARG A 101 -2.11 -12.70 -10.25
CA ARG A 101 -1.64 -13.98 -9.70
C ARG A 101 -0.23 -13.84 -9.15
N ALA A 102 0.08 -14.63 -8.13
CA ALA A 102 1.41 -14.89 -7.66
C ALA A 102 1.67 -16.39 -7.75
N VAL A 103 2.60 -16.79 -8.58
CA VAL A 103 2.96 -18.19 -8.81
C VAL A 103 4.27 -18.47 -8.10
N ARG A 104 4.31 -19.51 -7.26
CA ARG A 104 5.52 -19.91 -6.56
C ARG A 104 6.57 -20.46 -7.57
N ASP A 105 7.79 -19.97 -7.43
CA ASP A 105 8.96 -20.42 -8.22
C ASP A 105 10.16 -20.55 -7.28
N GLY A 106 10.35 -21.74 -6.74
CA GLY A 106 11.34 -22.01 -5.69
C GLY A 106 11.03 -21.24 -4.40
N ASP A 107 11.99 -20.44 -3.96
CA ASP A 107 11.88 -19.61 -2.76
C ASP A 107 11.24 -18.22 -3.04
N ASP A 108 10.83 -17.98 -4.29
CA ASP A 108 10.23 -16.74 -4.74
C ASP A 108 8.78 -16.94 -5.19
N PHE A 109 8.12 -15.80 -5.44
CA PHE A 109 6.86 -15.73 -6.19
C PHE A 109 7.04 -14.81 -7.41
N VAL A 110 6.43 -15.21 -8.51
CA VAL A 110 6.35 -14.43 -9.75
C VAL A 110 4.95 -13.84 -9.85
N ILE A 111 4.86 -12.51 -9.82
CA ILE A 111 3.59 -11.77 -9.80
C ILE A 111 3.30 -11.20 -11.18
N SER A 112 2.12 -11.53 -11.74
CA SER A 112 1.65 -11.02 -13.02
C SER A 112 0.19 -10.55 -12.93
N GLY A 113 -0.11 -9.36 -13.48
CA GLY A 113 -1.45 -8.80 -13.48
C GLY A 113 -1.47 -7.28 -13.55
N GLN A 114 -2.63 -6.72 -13.23
CA GLN A 114 -2.82 -5.27 -13.25
C GLN A 114 -3.79 -4.82 -12.15
N LYS A 115 -3.58 -3.60 -11.68
CA LYS A 115 -4.46 -2.93 -10.72
C LYS A 115 -4.93 -1.58 -11.30
N VAL A 116 -6.12 -1.14 -10.90
CA VAL A 116 -6.71 0.12 -11.37
C VAL A 116 -7.29 0.90 -10.19
N PHE A 117 -7.40 2.21 -10.34
CA PHE A 117 -7.87 3.14 -9.31
C PHE A 117 -7.01 3.13 -8.04
N ILE A 118 -5.71 2.95 -8.19
CA ILE A 118 -4.78 2.85 -7.07
C ILE A 118 -4.32 4.24 -6.63
N SER A 119 -4.75 4.65 -5.44
CA SER A 119 -4.30 5.90 -4.80
C SER A 119 -2.83 5.80 -4.39
N ASN A 120 -2.11 6.90 -4.48
CA ASN A 120 -0.65 6.98 -4.34
C ASN A 120 0.13 6.14 -5.37
N GLY A 121 -0.51 5.63 -6.42
CA GLY A 121 0.11 4.70 -7.37
C GLY A 121 1.27 5.29 -8.17
N GLN A 122 1.26 6.61 -8.44
CA GLN A 122 2.39 7.29 -9.10
C GLN A 122 3.58 7.52 -8.17
N LEU A 123 3.33 7.63 -6.88
CA LEU A 123 4.33 8.08 -5.92
C LEU A 123 4.81 6.96 -4.99
N CYS A 124 4.11 5.81 -4.94
CA CYS A 124 4.41 4.75 -3.99
C CYS A 124 5.79 4.11 -4.21
N ASP A 125 6.42 3.78 -3.10
CA ASP A 125 7.67 3.01 -3.04
C ASP A 125 7.38 1.55 -2.62
N VAL A 126 6.29 1.33 -1.87
CA VAL A 126 5.82 0.00 -1.45
C VAL A 126 4.32 -0.15 -1.66
N ILE A 127 3.91 -1.34 -2.09
CA ILE A 127 2.50 -1.68 -2.31
C ILE A 127 2.14 -2.90 -1.46
N VAL A 128 1.08 -2.79 -0.65
CA VAL A 128 0.35 -3.96 -0.16
C VAL A 128 -0.51 -4.47 -1.32
N LEU A 129 -0.10 -5.56 -1.93
CA LEU A 129 -0.69 -6.08 -3.17
C LEU A 129 -1.49 -7.35 -2.90
N ALA A 130 -2.78 -7.32 -3.21
CA ALA A 130 -3.63 -8.52 -3.19
C ALA A 130 -3.46 -9.32 -4.49
N THR A 131 -3.12 -10.60 -4.36
CA THR A 131 -2.90 -11.52 -5.48
C THR A 131 -3.65 -12.83 -5.27
N LYS A 132 -3.77 -13.65 -6.31
CA LYS A 132 -4.20 -15.04 -6.25
C LYS A 132 -2.99 -15.96 -6.22
N THR A 133 -2.82 -16.70 -5.13
CA THR A 133 -1.92 -17.86 -5.05
C THR A 133 -2.64 -19.17 -5.37
N ASP A 134 -3.95 -19.25 -5.05
CA ASP A 134 -4.83 -20.34 -5.49
C ASP A 134 -6.11 -19.78 -6.13
N SER A 135 -6.25 -19.97 -7.45
CA SER A 135 -7.43 -19.51 -8.20
C SER A 135 -8.71 -20.28 -7.89
N ASN A 136 -8.60 -21.49 -7.33
CA ASN A 136 -9.74 -22.37 -7.05
C ASN A 136 -10.31 -22.20 -5.64
N ALA A 137 -9.55 -21.59 -4.73
CA ALA A 137 -9.94 -21.43 -3.32
C ALA A 137 -10.85 -20.21 -3.04
N GLY A 138 -11.34 -19.51 -4.09
CA GLY A 138 -12.19 -18.34 -3.91
C GLY A 138 -11.51 -17.23 -3.08
N ALA A 139 -12.13 -16.76 -2.02
CA ALA A 139 -11.55 -15.73 -1.15
C ALA A 139 -10.31 -16.23 -0.39
N LYS A 140 -10.29 -17.51 -0.02
CA LYS A 140 -9.15 -18.13 0.69
C LYS A 140 -7.90 -18.33 -0.18
N GLY A 141 -7.98 -18.09 -1.48
CA GLY A 141 -6.80 -18.12 -2.36
C GLY A 141 -6.19 -16.72 -2.57
N VAL A 142 -6.59 -15.72 -1.79
CA VAL A 142 -6.03 -14.36 -1.87
C VAL A 142 -4.91 -14.21 -0.87
N THR A 143 -3.72 -13.87 -1.35
CA THR A 143 -2.51 -13.64 -0.54
C THR A 143 -2.03 -12.21 -0.73
N LEU A 144 -1.55 -11.59 0.34
CA LEU A 144 -0.99 -10.24 0.31
C LEU A 144 0.53 -10.29 0.22
N PHE A 145 1.10 -9.38 -0.57
CA PHE A 145 2.55 -9.18 -0.68
C PHE A 145 2.93 -7.71 -0.47
N LEU A 146 4.06 -7.47 0.18
CA LEU A 146 4.73 -6.17 0.18
C LEU A 146 5.65 -6.11 -1.03
N VAL A 147 5.23 -5.37 -2.06
CA VAL A 147 5.99 -5.25 -3.31
C VAL A 147 6.73 -3.92 -3.34
N ASP A 148 8.06 -3.97 -3.43
CA ASP A 148 8.90 -2.81 -3.70
C ASP A 148 8.70 -2.40 -5.17
N THR A 149 8.38 -1.14 -5.40
CA THR A 149 8.08 -0.64 -6.75
C THR A 149 9.31 -0.38 -7.62
N SER A 150 10.50 -0.56 -7.06
CA SER A 150 11.77 -0.52 -7.81
C SER A 150 12.08 -1.83 -8.53
N LEU A 151 11.35 -2.90 -8.22
CA LEU A 151 11.58 -4.22 -8.81
C LEU A 151 11.33 -4.23 -10.32
N PRO A 152 12.14 -4.97 -11.09
CA PRO A 152 11.91 -5.19 -12.52
C PRO A 152 10.52 -5.78 -12.77
N GLY A 153 9.88 -5.38 -13.89
CA GLY A 153 8.54 -5.82 -14.26
C GLY A 153 7.41 -4.97 -13.65
N PHE A 154 7.68 -4.15 -12.62
CA PHE A 154 6.69 -3.19 -12.15
C PHE A 154 6.65 -1.95 -13.05
N ARG A 155 5.44 -1.52 -13.42
CA ARG A 155 5.24 -0.34 -14.25
C ARG A 155 4.00 0.45 -13.84
N ARG A 156 4.17 1.76 -13.72
CA ARG A 156 3.07 2.70 -13.52
C ARG A 156 2.41 3.03 -14.85
N GLY A 157 1.09 2.95 -14.88
CA GLY A 157 0.29 3.37 -16.02
C GLY A 157 -0.16 4.82 -15.91
N LYS A 158 -1.35 5.11 -16.43
CA LYS A 158 -1.90 6.47 -16.45
C LYS A 158 -2.26 6.93 -15.05
N ASN A 159 -1.98 8.21 -14.76
CA ASN A 159 -2.64 8.92 -13.69
C ASN A 159 -4.04 9.33 -14.18
N LEU A 160 -5.07 8.82 -13.52
CA LEU A 160 -6.47 8.93 -13.97
C LEU A 160 -7.01 10.34 -13.71
N LYS A 161 -7.73 10.89 -14.69
CA LYS A 161 -8.47 12.14 -14.53
C LYS A 161 -9.74 11.87 -13.71
N LYS A 162 -9.84 12.54 -12.56
CA LYS A 162 -10.97 12.38 -11.64
C LYS A 162 -11.86 13.62 -11.62
N LEU A 163 -13.14 13.42 -11.28
CA LEU A 163 -14.08 14.51 -11.08
C LEU A 163 -13.71 15.33 -9.83
N GLY A 164 -13.38 14.67 -8.72
CA GLY A 164 -12.92 15.27 -7.46
C GLY A 164 -11.55 14.77 -7.04
N MET A 165 -11.05 15.22 -5.87
CA MET A 165 -9.76 14.83 -5.27
C MET A 165 -8.59 14.90 -6.26
N LYS A 166 -8.50 16.00 -7.02
CA LYS A 166 -7.54 16.14 -8.13
C LYS A 166 -6.09 16.22 -7.67
N GLY A 167 -5.85 16.60 -6.43
CA GLY A 167 -4.52 16.68 -5.84
C GLY A 167 -3.92 15.32 -5.48
N GLN A 168 -4.76 14.30 -5.24
CA GLN A 168 -4.31 12.94 -4.99
C GLN A 168 -4.20 12.18 -6.32
N ASP A 169 -3.07 11.53 -6.57
CA ASP A 169 -2.92 10.65 -7.72
C ASP A 169 -3.75 9.37 -7.56
N THR A 170 -4.21 8.84 -8.67
CA THR A 170 -4.95 7.58 -8.74
C THR A 170 -4.61 6.92 -10.06
N SER A 171 -4.05 5.72 -10.02
CA SER A 171 -3.33 5.18 -11.18
C SER A 171 -3.70 3.77 -11.53
N GLU A 172 -3.33 3.41 -12.77
CA GLU A 172 -3.18 2.02 -13.20
C GLU A 172 -1.78 1.55 -12.85
N LEU A 173 -1.66 0.29 -12.40
CA LEU A 173 -0.39 -0.37 -12.11
C LEU A 173 -0.34 -1.71 -12.82
N PHE A 174 0.83 -2.04 -13.35
CA PHE A 174 1.08 -3.27 -14.11
C PHE A 174 2.24 -4.05 -13.49
N PHE A 175 2.06 -5.35 -13.41
CA PHE A 175 3.03 -6.32 -12.90
C PHE A 175 3.28 -7.34 -14.00
N ASP A 176 4.48 -7.30 -14.57
CA ASP A 176 4.92 -8.17 -15.65
C ASP A 176 6.05 -9.05 -15.13
N GLU A 177 5.68 -10.22 -14.62
CA GLU A 177 6.58 -11.18 -14.00
C GLU A 177 7.46 -10.60 -12.89
N VAL A 178 6.89 -9.73 -12.04
CA VAL A 178 7.60 -9.16 -10.90
C VAL A 178 7.96 -10.26 -9.92
N ARG A 179 9.26 -10.48 -9.73
CA ARG A 179 9.79 -11.50 -8.82
C ARG A 179 9.96 -10.92 -7.43
N VAL A 180 9.37 -11.56 -6.44
CA VAL A 180 9.49 -11.22 -5.02
C VAL A 180 9.87 -12.45 -4.20
N PRO A 181 10.70 -12.33 -3.16
CA PRO A 181 11.01 -13.47 -2.28
C PRO A 181 9.76 -13.86 -1.48
N ALA A 182 9.67 -15.11 -1.04
CA ALA A 182 8.58 -15.57 -0.19
C ALA A 182 8.45 -14.74 1.11
N SER A 183 9.55 -14.16 1.58
CA SER A 183 9.57 -13.23 2.72
C SER A 183 8.86 -11.89 2.47
N ALA A 184 8.49 -11.58 1.21
CA ALA A 184 7.65 -10.42 0.88
C ALA A 184 6.16 -10.67 1.15
N MET A 185 5.76 -11.92 1.42
CA MET A 185 4.39 -12.24 1.82
C MET A 185 4.02 -11.53 3.12
N LEU A 186 2.86 -10.92 3.16
CA LEU A 186 2.32 -10.22 4.32
C LEU A 186 1.24 -11.08 4.97
N GLY A 187 1.51 -11.59 6.15
CA GLY A 187 0.66 -12.58 6.82
C GLY A 187 0.91 -14.00 6.31
N GLU A 188 -0.15 -14.74 6.08
CA GLU A 188 -0.13 -16.15 5.66
C GLU A 188 -0.59 -16.32 4.20
N GLU A 189 -0.28 -17.45 3.59
CA GLU A 189 -0.74 -17.80 2.25
C GLU A 189 -2.21 -18.25 2.31
N GLY A 190 -3.09 -17.54 1.58
CA GLY A 190 -4.51 -17.88 1.47
C GLY A 190 -5.43 -17.12 2.40
#